data_f328e0dae2daa22be6132bf356441e79
#
_entry.id   f328e0dae2daa22be6132bf356441e79
#
_cell.length_a   1.000
_cell.length_b   1.000
_cell.length_c   1.000
_cell.angle_alpha   90.00
_cell.angle_beta   90.00
_cell.angle_gamma   90.00
#
_symmetry.space_group_name_H-M   'P 1'
#
loop_
_entity.id
_entity.type
_entity.pdbx_description
1 polymer ?
#
loop_
_entity_poly.entity_id
_entity_poly.type
_entity_poly.pdbx_seq_one_letter_code
_entity_poly.pdbx_strand_id
1 'polypeptide(L)'
;MDIHEYIRTRGISEEELEAARQRAQAYEDAYNLAQIRKERELTQMEVAQRMGVSQKRVSELERGNPGVVQRDTLRRYIESLGGELISVARFPDREIVLSSQ
;
A
#
# COMPACT_ATOMS: atom_id res chain seq x y z
N MET A 1 -1.19 0.41 -31.01
CA MET A 1 -0.92 1.74 -30.43
C MET A 1 -0.17 1.56 -29.12
N ASP A 2 0.99 2.17 -28.97
CA ASP A 2 1.68 2.11 -27.70
C ASP A 2 1.10 3.14 -26.72
N ILE A 3 1.51 3.05 -25.46
CA ILE A 3 0.96 3.90 -24.40
C ILE A 3 1.28 5.39 -24.63
N HIS A 4 2.42 5.71 -25.22
CA HIS A 4 2.80 7.09 -25.47
C HIS A 4 1.95 7.72 -26.59
N GLU A 5 1.61 6.97 -27.63
CA GLU A 5 0.71 7.42 -28.66
C GLU A 5 -0.70 7.63 -28.12
N TYR A 6 -1.17 6.73 -27.26
CA TYR A 6 -2.46 6.85 -26.59
C TYR A 6 -2.52 8.15 -25.77
N ILE A 7 -1.50 8.42 -25.00
CA ILE A 7 -1.41 9.61 -24.16
C ILE A 7 -1.48 10.87 -25.01
N ARG A 8 -0.72 10.93 -26.10
CA ARG A 8 -0.74 12.08 -27.00
C ARG A 8 -2.11 12.29 -27.63
N THR A 9 -2.73 11.21 -28.07
CA THR A 9 -4.05 11.25 -28.73
C THR A 9 -5.14 11.71 -27.78
N ARG A 10 -5.09 11.30 -26.52
CA ARG A 10 -6.11 11.62 -25.51
C ARG A 10 -5.83 12.90 -24.73
N GLY A 11 -4.67 13.52 -24.93
CA GLY A 11 -4.30 14.72 -24.19
C GLY A 11 -3.96 14.47 -22.73
N ILE A 12 -3.65 13.22 -22.37
CA ILE A 12 -3.24 12.84 -21.00
C ILE A 12 -1.75 13.13 -20.85
N SER A 13 -1.37 13.86 -19.82
CA SER A 13 0.03 14.14 -19.52
C SER A 13 0.73 12.92 -18.93
N GLU A 14 2.06 12.90 -19.03
CA GLU A 14 2.85 11.84 -18.40
C GLU A 14 2.71 11.87 -16.88
N GLU A 15 2.54 13.07 -16.30
CA GLU A 15 2.30 13.21 -14.85
C GLU A 15 0.97 12.58 -14.45
N GLU A 16 -0.08 12.79 -15.24
CA GLU A 16 -1.38 12.18 -15.00
C GLU A 16 -1.33 10.67 -15.12
N LEU A 17 -0.57 10.15 -16.10
CA LEU A 17 -0.38 8.72 -16.27
C LEU A 17 0.36 8.12 -15.08
N GLU A 18 1.42 8.77 -14.63
CA GLU A 18 2.19 8.31 -13.47
C GLU A 18 1.33 8.29 -12.21
N ALA A 19 0.53 9.35 -12.00
CA ALA A 19 -0.39 9.39 -10.87
C ALA A 19 -1.40 8.25 -10.93
N ALA A 20 -1.90 7.92 -12.13
CA ALA A 20 -2.82 6.80 -12.30
C ALA A 20 -2.16 5.47 -12.00
N ARG A 21 -0.89 5.29 -12.42
CA ARG A 21 -0.13 4.07 -12.10
C ARG A 21 0.09 3.92 -10.61
N GLN A 22 0.42 5.01 -9.93
CA GLN A 22 0.63 4.99 -8.48
C GLN A 22 -0.66 4.63 -7.74
N ARG A 23 -1.80 5.15 -8.19
CA ARG A 23 -3.09 4.80 -7.59
C ARG A 23 -3.42 3.32 -7.82
N ALA A 24 -3.19 2.81 -9.03
CA ALA A 24 -3.42 1.41 -9.33
C ALA A 24 -2.54 0.50 -8.48
N GLN A 25 -1.26 0.86 -8.33
CA GLN A 25 -0.33 0.11 -7.48
C GLN A 25 -0.77 0.13 -6.02
N ALA A 26 -1.27 1.27 -5.55
CA ALA A 26 -1.73 1.39 -4.17
C ALA A 26 -2.92 0.49 -3.89
N TYR A 27 -3.88 0.38 -4.81
CA TYR A 27 -5.02 -0.53 -4.66
C TYR A 27 -4.57 -1.98 -4.68
N GLU A 28 -3.62 -2.32 -5.53
CA GLU A 28 -3.06 -3.65 -5.58
C GLU A 28 -2.34 -4.01 -4.28
N ASP A 29 -1.57 -3.07 -3.73
CA ASP A 29 -0.88 -3.27 -2.45
C ASP A 29 -1.88 -3.50 -1.32
N ALA A 30 -2.96 -2.71 -1.25
CA ALA A 30 -4.00 -2.89 -0.25
C ALA A 30 -4.67 -4.26 -0.38
N TYR A 31 -4.97 -4.67 -1.61
CA TYR A 31 -5.54 -5.99 -1.88
C TYR A 31 -4.61 -7.10 -1.40
N ASN A 32 -3.34 -6.99 -1.72
CA ASN A 32 -2.34 -7.99 -1.32
C ASN A 32 -2.21 -8.10 0.19
N LEU A 33 -2.26 -6.98 0.90
CA LEU A 33 -2.25 -6.99 2.37
C LEU A 33 -3.47 -7.69 2.94
N ALA A 34 -4.65 -7.44 2.35
CA ALA A 34 -5.88 -8.13 2.77
C ALA A 34 -5.79 -9.64 2.52
N GLN A 35 -5.16 -10.06 1.41
CA GLN A 35 -4.96 -11.48 1.13
C GLN A 35 -4.04 -12.13 2.17
N ILE A 36 -2.97 -11.45 2.59
CA ILE A 36 -2.09 -11.95 3.64
C ILE A 36 -2.87 -12.13 4.95
N ARG A 37 -3.72 -11.16 5.30
CA ARG A 37 -4.58 -11.27 6.48
C ARG A 37 -5.42 -12.54 6.42
N LYS A 38 -6.07 -12.77 5.27
CA LYS A 38 -6.95 -13.94 5.08
C LYS A 38 -6.16 -15.25 5.14
N GLU A 39 -4.97 -15.28 4.57
CA GLU A 39 -4.09 -16.45 4.63
C GLU A 39 -3.71 -16.82 6.05
N ARG A 40 -3.63 -15.83 6.95
CA ARG A 40 -3.36 -16.05 8.35
C ARG A 40 -4.62 -16.31 9.19
N GLU A 41 -5.77 -16.47 8.49
CA GLU A 41 -7.06 -16.76 9.13
C GLU A 41 -7.48 -15.71 10.16
N LEU A 42 -7.14 -14.45 9.89
CA LEU A 42 -7.52 -13.33 10.73
C LEU A 42 -8.66 -12.54 10.10
N THR A 43 -9.64 -12.17 10.92
CA THR A 43 -10.72 -11.27 10.50
C THR A 43 -10.26 -9.82 10.62
N GLN A 44 -10.97 -8.91 9.94
CA GLN A 44 -10.74 -7.48 10.10
C GLN A 44 -10.94 -7.05 11.56
N MET A 45 -11.93 -7.63 12.23
CA MET A 45 -12.20 -7.30 13.64
C MET A 45 -11.05 -7.72 14.55
N GLU A 46 -10.47 -8.90 14.32
CA GLU A 46 -9.33 -9.36 15.10
C GLU A 46 -8.12 -8.46 14.89
N VAL A 47 -7.85 -8.05 13.66
CA VAL A 47 -6.77 -7.13 13.35
C VAL A 47 -7.03 -5.78 14.00
N ALA A 48 -8.25 -5.29 13.92
CA ALA A 48 -8.64 -4.03 14.57
C ALA A 48 -8.38 -4.06 16.08
N GLN A 49 -8.72 -5.17 16.73
CA GLN A 49 -8.47 -5.35 18.16
C GLN A 49 -6.97 -5.33 18.46
N ARG A 50 -6.16 -6.02 17.68
CA ARG A 50 -4.71 -6.03 17.84
C ARG A 50 -4.09 -4.65 17.68
N MET A 51 -4.65 -3.86 16.75
CA MET A 51 -4.17 -2.51 16.47
C MET A 51 -4.71 -1.45 17.44
N GLY A 52 -5.79 -1.77 18.16
CA GLY A 52 -6.48 -0.79 19.00
C GLY A 52 -7.25 0.25 18.18
N VAL A 53 -7.80 -0.15 17.03
CA VAL A 53 -8.59 0.73 16.16
C VAL A 53 -9.93 0.08 15.83
N SER A 54 -10.79 0.81 15.14
CA SER A 54 -12.07 0.28 14.71
C SER A 54 -11.95 -0.65 13.51
N GLN A 55 -12.90 -1.55 13.34
CA GLN A 55 -12.96 -2.40 12.14
C GLN A 55 -13.11 -1.56 10.88
N LYS A 56 -13.84 -0.45 10.95
CA LYS A 56 -14.00 0.46 9.84
C LYS A 56 -12.64 0.97 9.35
N ARG A 57 -11.75 1.29 10.29
CA ARG A 57 -10.41 1.76 9.96
C ARG A 57 -9.61 0.70 9.21
N VAL A 58 -9.69 -0.55 9.65
CA VAL A 58 -9.05 -1.67 8.97
C VAL A 58 -9.64 -1.86 7.57
N SER A 59 -10.97 -1.81 7.46
CA SER A 59 -11.65 -1.93 6.18
C SER A 59 -11.22 -0.82 5.21
N GLU A 60 -11.12 0.41 5.68
CA GLU A 60 -10.68 1.54 4.87
C GLU A 60 -9.23 1.35 4.39
N LEU A 61 -8.36 0.86 5.26
CA LEU A 61 -6.97 0.59 4.90
C LEU A 61 -6.89 -0.45 3.78
N GLU A 62 -7.69 -1.49 3.85
CA GLU A 62 -7.67 -2.60 2.88
C GLU A 62 -8.35 -2.25 1.55
N ARG A 63 -9.13 -1.18 1.50
CA ARG A 63 -9.78 -0.72 0.27
C ARG A 63 -9.18 0.55 -0.29
N GLY A 64 -8.35 1.21 0.50
CA GLY A 64 -7.81 2.51 0.15
C GLY A 64 -6.40 2.46 -0.38
N ASN A 65 -5.71 3.55 -0.17
CA ASN A 65 -4.33 3.70 -0.58
C ASN A 65 -3.42 3.62 0.65
N PRO A 66 -2.66 2.51 0.83
CA PRO A 66 -1.75 2.41 1.98
C PRO A 66 -0.72 3.54 2.05
N GLY A 67 -0.40 4.15 0.91
CA GLY A 67 0.57 5.24 0.87
C GLY A 67 0.11 6.53 1.51
N VAL A 68 -1.21 6.72 1.71
CA VAL A 68 -1.74 7.91 2.39
C VAL A 68 -2.10 7.63 3.85
N VAL A 69 -1.96 6.39 4.29
CA VAL A 69 -2.13 6.03 5.71
C VAL A 69 -0.89 6.48 6.46
N GLN A 70 -1.07 6.99 7.66
CA GLN A 70 0.08 7.34 8.50
C GLN A 70 0.97 6.12 8.68
N ARG A 71 2.29 6.34 8.59
CA ARG A 71 3.26 5.26 8.67
C ARG A 71 3.10 4.41 9.92
N ASP A 72 2.83 5.01 11.07
CA ASP A 72 2.64 4.28 12.31
C ASP A 72 1.42 3.36 12.25
N THR A 73 0.33 3.81 11.64
CA THR A 73 -0.88 2.99 11.45
C THR A 73 -0.59 1.81 10.53
N LEU A 74 0.09 2.06 9.41
CA LEU A 74 0.46 1.01 8.47
C LEU A 74 1.40 0.00 9.12
N ARG A 75 2.37 0.48 9.89
CA ARG A 75 3.31 -0.39 10.62
C ARG A 75 2.56 -1.31 11.58
N ARG A 76 1.62 -0.76 12.35
CA ARG A 76 0.83 -1.56 13.31
C ARG A 76 -0.03 -2.60 12.59
N TYR A 77 -0.60 -2.22 11.43
CA TYR A 77 -1.37 -3.17 10.64
C TYR A 77 -0.48 -4.35 10.19
N ILE A 78 0.67 -4.06 9.62
CA ILE A 78 1.59 -5.09 9.13
C ILE A 78 2.10 -5.97 10.27
N GLU A 79 2.44 -5.37 11.41
CA GLU A 79 2.87 -6.12 12.60
C GLU A 79 1.75 -7.01 13.14
N SER A 80 0.50 -6.57 13.06
CA SER A 80 -0.64 -7.40 13.50
C SER A 80 -0.79 -8.66 12.66
N LEU A 81 -0.28 -8.66 11.44
CA LEU A 81 -0.26 -9.82 10.55
C LEU A 81 1.00 -10.66 10.71
N GLY A 82 1.90 -10.28 11.59
CA GLY A 82 3.17 -10.97 11.81
C GLY A 82 4.29 -10.52 10.89
N GLY A 83 4.13 -9.40 10.21
CA GLY A 83 5.13 -8.84 9.33
C GLY A 83 5.91 -7.70 9.93
N GLU A 84 6.75 -7.09 9.13
CA GLU A 84 7.55 -5.93 9.50
C GLU A 84 7.50 -4.92 8.36
N LEU A 85 7.25 -3.66 8.68
CA LEU A 85 7.33 -2.58 7.69
C LEU A 85 8.77 -2.07 7.65
N ILE A 86 9.37 -2.16 6.48
CA ILE A 86 10.73 -1.65 6.27
C ILE A 86 10.70 -0.51 5.26
N SER A 87 11.72 0.32 5.28
CA SER A 87 11.93 1.37 4.28
C SER A 87 13.19 1.05 3.49
N VAL A 88 13.15 1.38 2.20
CA VAL A 88 14.30 1.20 1.34
C VAL A 88 14.64 2.55 0.71
N ALA A 89 15.89 2.97 0.90
CA ALA A 89 16.43 4.13 0.19
C ALA A 89 17.14 3.61 -1.05
N ARG A 90 16.65 4.04 -2.22
CA ARG A 90 17.21 3.58 -3.50
C ARG A 90 18.00 4.70 -4.14
N PHE A 91 19.24 4.38 -4.45
CA PHE A 91 20.17 5.26 -5.17
C PHE A 91 20.52 4.63 -6.51
N PRO A 92 21.09 5.38 -7.46
CA PRO A 92 21.45 4.79 -8.76
C PRO A 92 22.42 3.61 -8.67
N ASP A 93 23.25 3.55 -7.64
CA ASP A 93 24.32 2.56 -7.47
C ASP A 93 24.01 1.51 -6.39
N ARG A 94 23.01 1.71 -5.53
CA ARG A 94 22.73 0.77 -4.43
C ARG A 94 21.35 1.00 -3.80
N GLU A 95 20.94 0.03 -2.99
CA GLU A 95 19.78 0.17 -2.12
C GLU A 95 20.22 -0.02 -0.66
N ILE A 96 19.64 0.76 0.22
CA ILE A 96 19.90 0.67 1.66
C ILE A 96 18.57 0.40 2.35
N VAL A 97 18.48 -0.71 3.07
CA VAL A 97 17.31 -1.02 3.89
C VAL A 97 17.42 -0.26 5.19
N LEU A 98 16.41 0.54 5.48
CA LEU A 98 16.35 1.34 6.71
C LEU A 98 15.50 0.62 7.75
N SER A 99 15.88 0.79 9.00
CA SER A 99 15.13 0.24 10.11
C SER A 99 13.72 0.85 10.17
N SER A 100 12.74 0.05 10.59
CA SER A 100 11.32 0.44 10.62
C SER A 100 10.92 1.16 11.91
N GLN A 101 11.77 1.89 12.50
CA GLN A 101 11.45 2.61 13.74
C GLN A 101 10.72 3.93 13.49
#